data_eb6606ff5f4c199ea6acaa314f3c70a9
#
_entry.id   eb6606ff5f4c199ea6acaa314f3c70a9
#
_cell.length_a   1.000
_cell.length_b   1.000
_cell.length_c   1.000
_cell.angle_alpha   90.00
_cell.angle_beta   90.00
_cell.angle_gamma   90.00
#
_symmetry.space_group_name_H-M   'P 1'
#
loop_
_entity.id
_entity.type
_entity.pdbx_description
1 polymer ?
#
loop_
_entity_poly.entity_id
_entity_poly.type
_entity_poly.pdbx_seq_one_letter_code
_entity_poly.pdbx_strand_id
1 'polypeptide(L)'
;AIDVGYHNLALVMADCANAQVEITAMKKVSLEDYKYIHTNDIVDLVPLMVNEHRSWFDSAEHILIERQPPGGFQNIEVLLHYMFRDKVTLVNPVSMHSHFGIGHLNYEQRKERTTSIAEKYLPEGEVIPYERKHDIGDAVCMIVYFNFRKSVHIFDRYRFTRTSTTDS
;
A
#
# COMPACT_ATOMS: atom_id res chain seq x y z
N ALA A 1 1.97 0.14 -3.28
CA ALA A 1 1.72 0.21 -1.83
C ALA A 1 2.86 -0.43 -1.05
N ILE A 2 3.03 0.02 0.17
CA ILE A 2 4.09 -0.44 1.07
C ILE A 2 3.47 -0.79 2.42
N ASP A 3 3.47 -2.08 2.76
CA ASP A 3 3.24 -2.52 4.13
C ASP A 3 4.59 -2.50 4.86
N VAL A 4 4.66 -1.66 5.92
CA VAL A 4 5.94 -1.28 6.54
C VAL A 4 6.37 -2.32 7.56
N GLY A 5 7.59 -2.83 7.40
CA GLY A 5 8.24 -3.75 8.33
C GLY A 5 9.76 -3.70 8.19
N TYR A 6 10.47 -4.12 9.22
CA TYR A 6 11.93 -4.20 9.17
C TYR A 6 12.40 -5.46 8.42
N HIS A 7 11.87 -6.62 8.80
CA HIS A 7 12.20 -7.93 8.19
C HIS A 7 11.21 -8.36 7.10
N ASN A 8 10.03 -7.76 7.07
CA ASN A 8 8.92 -8.19 6.22
C ASN A 8 8.22 -7.00 5.59
N LEU A 9 8.99 -6.10 4.98
CA LEU A 9 8.42 -5.00 4.21
C LEU A 9 7.85 -5.55 2.90
N ALA A 10 6.58 -5.27 2.60
CA ALA A 10 5.98 -5.68 1.35
C ALA A 10 5.85 -4.49 0.40
N LEU A 11 6.32 -4.67 -0.83
CA LEU A 11 6.13 -3.76 -1.96
C LEU A 11 5.16 -4.39 -2.94
N VAL A 12 4.11 -3.68 -3.31
CA VAL A 12 3.16 -4.10 -4.34
C VAL A 12 2.94 -2.98 -5.34
N MET A 13 3.06 -3.29 -6.62
CA MET A 13 2.68 -2.41 -7.72
C MET A 13 1.39 -2.87 -8.37
N ALA A 14 0.58 -1.91 -8.77
CA ALA A 14 -0.64 -2.18 -9.52
C ALA A 14 -0.90 -1.08 -10.53
N ASP A 15 -1.52 -1.44 -11.63
CA ASP A 15 -2.21 -0.52 -12.52
C ASP A 15 -3.66 -0.34 -12.03
N CYS A 16 -4.10 0.90 -11.97
CA CYS A 16 -5.43 1.27 -11.49
C CYS A 16 -6.23 2.04 -12.57
N ALA A 17 -6.11 1.62 -13.81
CA ALA A 17 -6.84 2.20 -14.91
C ALA A 17 -8.34 1.83 -14.86
N ASN A 18 -9.23 2.79 -15.20
CA ASN A 18 -10.69 2.56 -15.33
C ASN A 18 -11.37 1.96 -14.09
N ALA A 19 -10.92 2.33 -12.89
CA ALA A 19 -11.40 1.80 -11.60
C ALA A 19 -11.14 0.29 -11.37
N GLN A 20 -10.45 -0.38 -12.27
CA GLN A 20 -9.97 -1.74 -12.07
C GLN A 20 -8.59 -1.69 -11.41
N VAL A 21 -8.28 -2.71 -10.62
CA VAL A 21 -6.97 -2.91 -9.99
C VAL A 21 -6.37 -4.18 -10.57
N GLU A 22 -5.21 -4.06 -11.17
CA GLU A 22 -4.41 -5.17 -11.68
C GLU A 22 -3.04 -5.15 -11.00
N ILE A 23 -2.68 -6.21 -10.28
CA ILE A 23 -1.37 -6.33 -9.64
C ILE A 23 -0.33 -6.66 -10.70
N THR A 24 0.65 -5.79 -10.88
CA THR A 24 1.70 -5.93 -11.89
C THR A 24 3.01 -6.47 -11.33
N ALA A 25 3.28 -6.26 -10.05
CA ALA A 25 4.45 -6.81 -9.38
C ALA A 25 4.27 -6.82 -7.86
N MET A 26 4.92 -7.78 -7.19
CA MET A 26 4.97 -7.86 -5.74
C MET A 26 6.34 -8.34 -5.27
N LYS A 27 6.82 -7.81 -4.16
CA LYS A 27 8.08 -8.22 -3.55
C LYS A 27 8.05 -8.07 -2.03
N LYS A 28 8.67 -9.01 -1.34
CA LYS A 28 9.02 -8.87 0.08
C LYS A 28 10.49 -8.51 0.20
N VAL A 29 10.78 -7.61 1.10
CA VAL A 29 12.10 -7.06 1.35
C VAL A 29 12.40 -7.09 2.85
N SER A 30 13.63 -7.47 3.21
CA SER A 30 14.16 -7.28 4.55
C SER A 30 15.17 -6.13 4.55
N LEU A 31 14.98 -5.14 5.41
CA LEU A 31 16.00 -4.09 5.58
C LEU A 31 17.31 -4.65 6.16
N GLU A 32 17.25 -5.82 6.78
CA GLU A 32 18.45 -6.52 7.25
C GLU A 32 19.40 -6.90 6.11
N ASP A 33 18.87 -7.15 4.92
CA ASP A 33 19.68 -7.53 3.74
C ASP A 33 20.60 -6.40 3.27
N TYR A 34 20.35 -5.15 3.72
CA TYR A 34 21.15 -3.96 3.38
C TYR A 34 22.25 -3.62 4.38
N LYS A 35 22.44 -4.44 5.41
CA LYS A 35 23.45 -4.20 6.48
C LYS A 35 24.91 -4.34 6.01
N TYR A 36 25.18 -4.60 4.76
CA TYR A 36 26.55 -4.81 4.23
C TYR A 36 27.44 -3.57 4.31
N ILE A 37 26.89 -2.39 4.50
CA ILE A 37 27.62 -1.11 4.39
C ILE A 37 27.74 -0.44 5.76
N HIS A 38 28.40 -1.12 6.70
CA HIS A 38 28.89 -0.52 7.97
C HIS A 38 27.83 0.24 8.83
N THR A 39 26.54 0.16 8.52
CA THR A 39 25.49 0.84 9.25
C THR A 39 24.33 -0.10 9.56
N ASN A 40 23.71 0.13 10.71
CA ASN A 40 22.43 -0.48 11.08
C ASN A 40 21.34 0.57 11.17
N ASP A 41 21.62 1.80 10.78
CA ASP A 41 20.69 2.90 10.92
C ASP A 41 19.64 2.89 9.81
N ILE A 42 18.39 3.04 10.20
CA ILE A 42 17.25 3.08 9.28
C ILE A 42 17.40 4.19 8.22
N VAL A 43 18.06 5.31 8.60
CA VAL A 43 18.32 6.44 7.70
C VAL A 43 19.22 6.08 6.53
N ASP A 44 19.99 5.00 6.62
CA ASP A 44 20.85 4.49 5.56
C ASP A 44 20.18 3.30 4.84
N LEU A 45 19.58 2.38 5.61
CA LEU A 45 19.00 1.15 5.06
C LEU A 45 17.80 1.44 4.15
N VAL A 46 16.92 2.38 4.52
CA VAL A 46 15.75 2.74 3.72
C VAL A 46 16.14 3.35 2.37
N PRO A 47 17.07 4.33 2.27
CA PRO A 47 17.55 4.81 0.97
C PRO A 47 18.19 3.74 0.10
N LEU A 48 18.94 2.79 0.69
CA LEU A 48 19.52 1.67 -0.07
C LEU A 48 18.45 0.78 -0.68
N MET A 49 17.45 0.39 0.11
CA MET A 49 16.27 -0.36 -0.37
C MET A 49 15.54 0.40 -1.48
N VAL A 50 15.29 1.68 -1.30
CA VAL A 50 14.66 2.53 -2.31
C VAL A 50 15.49 2.58 -3.59
N ASN A 51 16.81 2.70 -3.48
CA ASN A 51 17.70 2.75 -4.64
C ASN A 51 17.71 1.43 -5.43
N GLU A 52 17.71 0.28 -4.74
CA GLU A 52 17.60 -1.03 -5.40
C GLU A 52 16.27 -1.17 -6.18
N HIS A 53 15.19 -0.61 -5.65
CA HIS A 53 13.86 -0.66 -6.27
C HIS A 53 13.47 0.66 -6.95
N ARG A 54 14.44 1.46 -7.35
CA ARG A 54 14.25 2.84 -7.83
C ARG A 54 13.21 2.95 -8.96
N SER A 55 13.23 2.01 -9.90
CA SER A 55 12.27 1.99 -11.01
C SER A 55 10.81 1.89 -10.56
N TRP A 56 10.53 1.17 -9.46
CA TRP A 56 9.19 1.06 -8.90
C TRP A 56 8.73 2.39 -8.29
N PHE A 57 9.60 3.03 -7.54
CA PHE A 57 9.28 4.32 -6.92
C PHE A 57 9.14 5.45 -7.94
N ASP A 58 9.98 5.47 -8.96
CA ASP A 58 9.96 6.53 -9.98
C ASP A 58 8.73 6.41 -10.88
N SER A 59 8.34 5.20 -11.28
CA SER A 59 7.17 4.95 -12.13
C SER A 59 5.83 5.11 -11.42
N ALA A 60 5.79 5.00 -10.09
CA ALA A 60 4.56 5.14 -9.34
C ALA A 60 4.02 6.57 -9.38
N GLU A 61 2.75 6.75 -9.75
CA GLU A 61 2.02 8.01 -9.63
C GLU A 61 1.63 8.29 -8.17
N HIS A 62 1.22 7.24 -7.44
CA HIS A 62 0.88 7.28 -6.02
C HIS A 62 1.66 6.23 -5.25
N ILE A 63 2.16 6.58 -4.07
CA ILE A 63 2.82 5.67 -3.14
C ILE A 63 1.97 5.61 -1.88
N LEU A 64 1.39 4.44 -1.61
CA LEU A 64 0.56 4.21 -0.44
C LEU A 64 1.41 3.58 0.65
N ILE A 65 1.41 4.16 1.85
CA ILE A 65 2.16 3.64 2.99
C ILE A 65 1.18 3.41 4.13
N GLU A 66 1.24 2.25 4.77
CA GLU A 66 0.46 2.01 5.97
C GLU A 66 0.90 2.95 7.09
N ARG A 67 -0.06 3.66 7.68
CA ARG A 67 0.21 4.51 8.84
C ARG A 67 0.54 3.66 10.05
N GLN A 68 1.74 3.86 10.59
CA GLN A 68 2.24 3.09 11.72
C GLN A 68 1.69 3.60 13.06
N PRO A 69 1.30 2.69 13.96
CA PRO A 69 0.91 3.08 15.32
C PRO A 69 2.10 3.57 16.12
N PRO A 70 1.86 4.27 17.26
CA PRO A 70 2.92 4.57 18.21
C PRO A 70 3.68 3.30 18.64
N GLY A 71 5.01 3.34 18.53
CA GLY A 71 5.86 2.18 18.80
C GLY A 71 6.02 1.19 17.64
N GLY A 72 5.36 1.43 16.50
CA GLY A 72 5.61 0.70 15.25
C GLY A 72 6.81 1.27 14.49
N PHE A 73 6.89 0.95 13.20
CA PHE A 73 8.01 1.36 12.32
C PHE A 73 7.84 2.80 11.79
N GLN A 74 7.51 3.76 12.69
CA GLN A 74 7.29 5.16 12.32
C GLN A 74 8.51 5.82 11.67
N ASN A 75 9.72 5.42 12.06
CA ASN A 75 10.96 5.90 11.45
C ASN A 75 11.05 5.54 9.96
N ILE A 76 10.63 4.35 9.56
CA ILE A 76 10.58 3.92 8.15
C ILE A 76 9.48 4.70 7.41
N GLU A 77 8.26 4.79 8.00
CA GLU A 77 7.15 5.58 7.46
C GLU A 77 7.57 7.03 7.17
N VAL A 78 8.19 7.69 8.16
CA VAL A 78 8.61 9.09 8.05
C VAL A 78 9.67 9.28 6.97
N LEU A 79 10.66 8.40 6.87
CA LEU A 79 11.70 8.47 5.83
C LEU A 79 11.11 8.32 4.44
N LEU A 80 10.27 7.30 4.22
CA LEU A 80 9.60 7.10 2.93
C LEU A 80 8.70 8.28 2.58
N HIS A 81 7.96 8.81 3.56
CA HIS A 81 7.11 9.98 3.34
C HIS A 81 7.96 11.22 3.00
N TYR A 82 9.09 11.42 3.66
CA TYR A 82 9.98 12.53 3.35
C TYR A 82 10.59 12.42 1.94
N MET A 83 11.03 11.22 1.55
CA MET A 83 11.66 10.97 0.24
C MET A 83 10.71 11.16 -0.93
N PHE A 84 9.40 10.88 -0.74
CA PHE A 84 8.38 10.88 -1.80
C PHE A 84 7.17 11.74 -1.47
N ARG A 85 7.38 12.85 -0.81
CA ARG A 85 6.35 13.72 -0.22
C ARG A 85 5.18 14.02 -1.17
N ASP A 86 5.48 14.28 -2.45
CA ASP A 86 4.48 14.69 -3.43
C ASP A 86 3.62 13.52 -3.96
N LYS A 87 4.07 12.28 -3.74
CA LYS A 87 3.40 11.07 -4.22
C LYS A 87 2.77 10.24 -3.09
N VAL A 88 3.16 10.49 -1.82
CA VAL A 88 2.77 9.63 -0.69
C VAL A 88 1.38 9.95 -0.18
N THR A 89 0.62 8.89 0.07
CA THR A 89 -0.61 8.90 0.86
C THR A 89 -0.48 7.90 2.01
N LEU A 90 -0.64 8.37 3.24
CA LEU A 90 -0.68 7.50 4.42
C LEU A 90 -2.07 6.89 4.56
N VAL A 91 -2.14 5.56 4.55
CA VAL A 91 -3.38 4.80 4.68
C VAL A 91 -3.59 4.38 6.13
N ASN A 92 -4.71 4.77 6.71
CA ASN A 92 -5.08 4.34 8.06
C ASN A 92 -5.60 2.89 8.03
N PRO A 93 -4.94 1.94 8.72
CA PRO A 93 -5.34 0.54 8.70
C PRO A 93 -6.75 0.31 9.27
N VAL A 94 -7.17 1.07 10.28
CA VAL A 94 -8.52 0.95 10.85
C VAL A 94 -9.59 1.29 9.81
N SER A 95 -9.39 2.37 9.05
CA SER A 95 -10.33 2.77 8.00
C SER A 95 -10.35 1.77 6.84
N MET A 96 -9.20 1.24 6.46
CA MET A 96 -9.08 0.20 5.45
C MET A 96 -9.78 -1.09 5.89
N HIS A 97 -9.50 -1.59 7.09
CA HIS A 97 -10.16 -2.78 7.63
C HIS A 97 -11.68 -2.62 7.75
N SER A 98 -12.16 -1.43 8.14
CA SER A 98 -13.59 -1.09 8.18
C SER A 98 -14.22 -1.16 6.79
N HIS A 99 -13.53 -0.66 5.75
CA HIS A 99 -14.01 -0.72 4.37
C HIS A 99 -14.25 -2.16 3.90
N PHE A 100 -13.36 -3.09 4.26
CA PHE A 100 -13.51 -4.51 3.92
C PHE A 100 -14.39 -5.30 4.90
N GLY A 101 -14.96 -4.65 5.92
CA GLY A 101 -15.79 -5.31 6.94
C GLY A 101 -15.02 -6.28 7.85
N ILE A 102 -13.68 -6.12 7.94
CA ILE A 102 -12.80 -7.02 8.71
C ILE A 102 -12.30 -6.41 10.03
N GLY A 103 -12.68 -5.17 10.34
CA GLY A 103 -12.20 -4.46 11.53
C GLY A 103 -12.58 -5.10 12.86
N HIS A 104 -13.64 -5.93 12.89
CA HIS A 104 -14.10 -6.66 14.08
C HIS A 104 -13.38 -8.00 14.29
N LEU A 105 -12.62 -8.47 13.30
CA LEU A 105 -11.93 -9.76 13.35
C LEU A 105 -10.69 -9.68 14.25
N ASN A 106 -10.29 -10.81 14.82
CA ASN A 106 -9.00 -10.91 15.51
C ASN A 106 -7.82 -10.87 14.50
N TYR A 107 -6.60 -10.83 15.04
CA TYR A 107 -5.40 -10.64 14.23
C TYR A 107 -5.21 -11.75 13.16
N GLU A 108 -5.33 -13.03 13.54
CA GLU A 108 -5.14 -14.16 12.62
C GLU A 108 -6.23 -14.20 11.55
N GLN A 109 -7.47 -13.97 11.93
CA GLN A 109 -8.58 -13.90 10.98
C GLN A 109 -8.44 -12.74 9.99
N ARG A 110 -7.90 -11.58 10.42
CA ARG A 110 -7.61 -10.48 9.51
C ARG A 110 -6.55 -10.84 8.49
N LYS A 111 -5.47 -11.50 8.92
CA LYS A 111 -4.39 -11.96 8.02
C LYS A 111 -4.91 -12.91 6.93
N GLU A 112 -5.71 -13.90 7.33
CA GLU A 112 -6.34 -14.82 6.37
C GLU A 112 -7.25 -14.06 5.41
N ARG A 113 -7.98 -13.09 5.91
CA ARG A 113 -8.95 -12.34 5.11
C ARG A 113 -8.28 -11.38 4.15
N THR A 114 -7.24 -10.63 4.56
CA THR A 114 -6.48 -9.76 3.65
C THR A 114 -5.78 -10.56 2.56
N THR A 115 -5.21 -11.72 2.89
CA THR A 115 -4.67 -12.66 1.90
C THR A 115 -5.75 -13.10 0.89
N SER A 116 -6.90 -13.56 1.36
CA SER A 116 -8.01 -14.00 0.51
C SER A 116 -8.59 -12.87 -0.36
N ILE A 117 -8.55 -11.62 0.11
CA ILE A 117 -8.92 -10.45 -0.70
C ILE A 117 -7.88 -10.23 -1.80
N ALA A 118 -6.60 -10.23 -1.45
CA ALA A 118 -5.51 -9.98 -2.39
C ALA A 118 -5.49 -10.99 -3.53
N GLU A 119 -5.71 -12.27 -3.25
CA GLU A 119 -5.72 -13.35 -4.25
C GLU A 119 -6.76 -13.12 -5.37
N LYS A 120 -7.79 -12.32 -5.12
CA LYS A 120 -8.80 -11.97 -6.15
C LYS A 120 -8.33 -10.92 -7.18
N TYR A 121 -7.25 -10.22 -6.85
CA TYR A 121 -6.68 -9.17 -7.70
C TYR A 121 -5.39 -9.60 -8.38
N LEU A 122 -4.95 -10.84 -8.14
CA LEU A 122 -3.84 -11.43 -8.87
C LEU A 122 -4.27 -11.87 -10.27
N PRO A 123 -3.37 -11.87 -11.25
CA PRO A 123 -3.60 -12.51 -12.53
C PRO A 123 -4.01 -13.98 -12.36
N GLU A 124 -4.79 -14.49 -13.33
CA GLU A 124 -5.30 -15.87 -13.30
C GLU A 124 -4.13 -16.87 -13.22
N GLY A 125 -4.20 -17.76 -12.24
CA GLY A 125 -3.16 -18.79 -12.00
C GLY A 125 -1.97 -18.32 -11.17
N GLU A 126 -1.87 -17.04 -10.83
CA GLU A 126 -0.84 -16.55 -9.93
C GLU A 126 -1.21 -16.73 -8.46
N VAL A 127 -0.19 -16.92 -7.64
CA VAL A 127 -0.31 -17.03 -6.17
C VAL A 127 0.72 -16.12 -5.50
N ILE A 128 0.46 -15.73 -4.27
CA ILE A 128 1.47 -15.00 -3.47
C ILE A 128 2.58 -15.99 -3.06
N PRO A 129 3.82 -15.84 -3.59
CA PRO A 129 4.88 -16.84 -3.45
C PRO A 129 5.66 -16.70 -2.13
N TYR A 130 5.07 -16.14 -1.08
CA TYR A 130 5.73 -15.83 0.19
C TYR A 130 5.04 -16.53 1.35
N GLU A 131 5.80 -16.97 2.36
CA GLU A 131 5.24 -17.61 3.56
C GLU A 131 4.27 -16.67 4.31
N ARG A 132 4.67 -15.39 4.51
CA ARG A 132 3.84 -14.36 5.12
C ARG A 132 3.03 -13.62 4.04
N LYS A 133 2.05 -14.32 3.48
CA LYS A 133 1.19 -13.79 2.40
C LYS A 133 0.41 -12.54 2.80
N HIS A 134 0.07 -12.41 4.08
CA HIS A 134 -0.73 -11.31 4.60
C HIS A 134 -0.03 -9.93 4.47
N ASP A 135 1.31 -9.86 4.51
CA ASP A 135 2.01 -8.59 4.31
C ASP A 135 1.76 -8.06 2.87
N ILE A 136 1.79 -8.95 1.87
CA ILE A 136 1.34 -8.61 0.50
C ILE A 136 -0.16 -8.32 0.48
N GLY A 137 -0.95 -9.10 1.24
CA GLY A 137 -2.39 -8.92 1.36
C GLY A 137 -2.78 -7.53 1.85
N ASP A 138 -2.11 -7.04 2.87
CA ASP A 138 -2.35 -5.71 3.44
C ASP A 138 -1.95 -4.61 2.45
N ALA A 139 -0.83 -4.77 1.72
CA ALA A 139 -0.44 -3.84 0.67
C ALA A 139 -1.45 -3.79 -0.50
N VAL A 140 -1.98 -4.95 -0.94
CA VAL A 140 -3.04 -5.01 -1.97
C VAL A 140 -4.32 -4.36 -1.46
N CYS A 141 -4.73 -4.63 -0.23
CA CYS A 141 -5.91 -4.01 0.37
C CYS A 141 -5.79 -2.47 0.42
N MET A 142 -4.60 -1.92 0.68
CA MET A 142 -4.37 -0.47 0.61
C MET A 142 -4.63 0.08 -0.80
N ILE A 143 -4.17 -0.60 -1.85
CA ILE A 143 -4.38 -0.19 -3.24
C ILE A 143 -5.88 -0.19 -3.58
N VAL A 144 -6.57 -1.28 -3.29
CA VAL A 144 -8.00 -1.44 -3.57
C VAL A 144 -8.83 -0.38 -2.83
N TYR A 145 -8.53 -0.17 -1.55
CA TYR A 145 -9.18 0.85 -0.73
C TYR A 145 -8.97 2.27 -1.26
N PHE A 146 -7.74 2.60 -1.63
CA PHE A 146 -7.40 3.91 -2.18
C PHE A 146 -8.10 4.15 -3.52
N ASN A 147 -8.05 3.17 -4.42
CA ASN A 147 -8.68 3.25 -5.74
C ASN A 147 -10.20 3.44 -5.63
N PHE A 148 -10.85 2.71 -4.72
CA PHE A 148 -12.26 2.90 -4.41
C PHE A 148 -12.57 4.33 -3.96
N ARG A 149 -11.79 4.86 -3.01
CA ARG A 149 -11.99 6.24 -2.50
C ARG A 149 -11.78 7.29 -3.57
N LYS A 150 -10.78 7.12 -4.43
CA LYS A 150 -10.51 8.02 -5.57
C LYS A 150 -11.73 8.06 -6.52
N SER A 151 -12.30 6.90 -6.82
CA SER A 151 -13.49 6.77 -7.67
C SER A 151 -14.72 7.46 -7.08
N VAL A 152 -14.99 7.28 -5.78
CA VAL A 152 -16.13 7.92 -5.10
C VAL A 152 -16.01 9.45 -5.14
N HIS A 153 -14.82 10.02 -4.86
CA HIS A 153 -14.61 11.47 -4.91
C HIS A 153 -14.78 12.07 -6.32
N ILE A 154 -14.49 11.31 -7.36
CA ILE A 154 -14.75 11.73 -8.75
C ILE A 154 -16.26 11.82 -8.98
N PHE A 155 -17.03 10.81 -8.59
CA PHE A 155 -18.49 10.81 -8.75
C PHE A 155 -19.18 11.94 -7.97
N ASP A 156 -18.73 12.24 -6.75
CA ASP A 156 -19.28 13.35 -5.95
C ASP A 156 -19.04 14.71 -6.62
N ARG A 157 -17.86 14.94 -7.19
CA ARG A 157 -17.59 16.18 -7.95
C ARG A 157 -18.54 16.35 -9.15
N TYR A 158 -18.80 15.30 -9.89
CA TYR A 158 -19.72 15.35 -11.04
C TYR A 158 -21.19 15.53 -10.62
N ARG A 159 -21.59 15.12 -9.43
CA ARG A 159 -22.94 15.31 -8.89
C ARG A 159 -23.22 16.77 -8.55
N PHE A 160 -22.26 17.47 -7.97
CA PHE A 160 -22.38 18.89 -7.62
C PHE A 160 -22.36 19.84 -8.83
N THR A 161 -21.71 19.48 -9.93
CA THR A 161 -21.69 20.29 -11.15
C THR A 161 -22.97 20.18 -11.98
N ARG A 162 -23.78 19.13 -11.81
CA ARG A 162 -25.07 18.98 -12.52
C ARG A 162 -26.25 19.71 -11.88
N THR A 163 -26.17 20.10 -10.64
CA THR A 163 -27.28 20.81 -9.93
C THR A 163 -27.22 22.33 -10.07
N SER A 164 -26.19 22.89 -10.67
CA SER A 164 -26.03 24.36 -10.86
C SER A 164 -26.45 24.87 -12.25
N THR A 165 -27.02 24.04 -13.13
CA THR A 165 -27.40 24.45 -14.51
C THR A 165 -28.91 24.34 -14.82
N THR A 166 -29.77 24.33 -13.82
CA THR A 166 -31.23 24.43 -14.05
C THR A 166 -31.81 25.50 -13.14
N ASP A 167 -31.55 26.75 -13.51
CA ASP A 167 -32.43 27.91 -13.21
C ASP A 167 -31.92 29.10 -14.03
N SER A 168 -32.46 29.24 -15.23
CA SER A 168 -32.49 30.48 -15.98
C SER A 168 -33.64 30.43 -16.97
#